data_cf386e423ef13bcb7ce9f8c7415eb63a
#
_entry.id   cf386e423ef13bcb7ce9f8c7415eb63a
#
_cell.length_a   1.000
_cell.length_b   1.000
_cell.length_c   1.000
_cell.angle_alpha   90.00
_cell.angle_beta   90.00
_cell.angle_gamma   90.00
#
_symmetry.space_group_name_H-M   'P 1'
#
loop_
_entity.id
_entity.type
_entity.pdbx_description
1 polymer ?
#
loop_
_entity_poly.entity_id
_entity_poly.type
_entity_poly.pdbx_seq_one_letter_code
_entity_poly.pdbx_strand_id
1 'polypeptide(L)'
;NQGNYPTPIGASDRVDVVRGPASPIYGPSKIGGYLNFNPKSARIEETGQFIEETEGAISYTGGSWGKSIVTAEVGGSLGGGELGYYVYGEFEDSDSYYDNSGVEQTLLQASFDADITDNVRIQFGGMFHDYSGNQVAGWNRITQDLIDNGTYITGSPSSLDANGDGKVSHQEYDTDGDGFTNLNPFRFDFLSGAGGGALMPGSLETLADLEVFVGDLSALALLNPGLTQLNGNQVLVDPDDLLDNQVTTIYFDIIMDLGNGWELKNQTFYEEYENLNENAYGFSQFHDTWVVEDKLILSKTFDFSSMSASLQISPSFRHTDFAHGDDYTNEYFGRRDLSQPLNTPLSKRVLATQIDDDYTEYHVGKYTNLGFAVMTDLVWDNGLGILAGVRYDTIDMESSQPEDKLLFASSNNFCPVPGCADLEAEDSVNGISWTFSVTYDSPIGLVPYLTASTQSTMIVGQGAEVTVKNILRDRAFDESELLEAGIKGSFLDDSLYFAISVYEQERVDFSAQSIVTNQSTKTKGSELEVRWVVTEKLLMTLGYSNIEVINLNTLDDGYRF
;
A
#
# COMPACT_ATOMS: atom_id res chain seq x y z
N ASN A 1 5.71 -1.51 2.26
CA ASN A 1 5.58 -1.02 0.91
C ASN A 1 4.31 -0.27 0.72
N GLN A 2 4.41 0.86 0.10
CA GLN A 2 3.29 1.75 -0.21
C GLN A 2 3.42 2.21 -1.67
N GLY A 3 2.52 3.05 -2.14
CA GLY A 3 2.55 3.52 -3.51
C GLY A 3 2.13 2.46 -4.53
N ASN A 4 2.59 2.64 -5.75
CA ASN A 4 2.22 1.83 -6.90
C ASN A 4 3.11 0.57 -7.06
N TYR A 5 3.61 0.02 -5.96
CA TYR A 5 4.48 -1.14 -5.98
C TYR A 5 3.69 -2.46 -6.02
N PRO A 6 3.83 -3.27 -7.07
CA PRO A 6 3.23 -4.59 -7.11
C PRO A 6 4.00 -5.55 -6.18
N THR A 7 3.38 -5.94 -5.08
CA THR A 7 4.01 -6.84 -4.10
C THR A 7 4.27 -8.21 -4.73
N PRO A 8 5.52 -8.70 -4.82
CA PRO A 8 5.86 -9.96 -5.44
C PRO A 8 5.48 -11.14 -4.55
N ILE A 9 4.47 -11.90 -4.95
CA ILE A 9 4.01 -13.08 -4.21
C ILE A 9 4.91 -14.29 -4.46
N GLY A 10 5.56 -14.37 -5.63
CA GLY A 10 6.36 -15.52 -6.05
C GLY A 10 7.51 -15.89 -5.10
N ALA A 11 8.10 -14.89 -4.43
CA ALA A 11 9.17 -15.08 -3.45
C ALA A 11 8.68 -15.58 -2.08
N SER A 12 7.37 -15.70 -1.87
CA SER A 12 6.79 -16.15 -0.61
C SER A 12 6.46 -17.63 -0.65
N ASP A 13 6.82 -18.34 0.41
CA ASP A 13 6.35 -19.70 0.66
C ASP A 13 4.88 -19.69 1.08
N ARG A 14 4.54 -18.71 1.94
CA ARG A 14 3.21 -18.54 2.48
C ARG A 14 2.90 -17.06 2.72
N VAL A 15 1.66 -16.67 2.50
CA VAL A 15 1.12 -15.36 2.89
C VAL A 15 0.05 -15.57 3.95
N ASP A 16 0.30 -15.09 5.16
CA ASP A 16 -0.68 -15.16 6.25
C ASP A 16 -1.56 -13.91 6.24
N VAL A 17 -2.85 -14.11 6.23
CA VAL A 17 -3.85 -13.04 6.35
C VAL A 17 -4.31 -12.98 7.80
N VAL A 18 -3.83 -11.98 8.55
CA VAL A 18 -4.22 -11.75 9.94
C VAL A 18 -5.32 -10.71 9.98
N ARG A 19 -6.48 -11.07 10.49
CA ARG A 19 -7.63 -10.19 10.70
C ARG A 19 -7.67 -9.70 12.14
N GLY A 20 -8.00 -8.44 12.32
CA GLY A 20 -8.02 -7.78 13.64
C GLY A 20 -6.68 -7.13 14.01
N PRO A 21 -6.55 -6.65 15.25
CA PRO A 21 -5.42 -5.84 15.65
C PRO A 21 -4.12 -6.65 15.65
N ALA A 22 -3.03 -6.02 15.20
CA ALA A 22 -1.71 -6.62 15.34
C ALA A 22 -1.32 -6.74 16.82
N SER A 23 -0.51 -7.74 17.13
CA SER A 23 0.12 -7.81 18.45
C SER A 23 0.97 -6.56 18.70
N PRO A 24 0.94 -5.96 19.90
CA PRO A 24 1.80 -4.85 20.27
C PRO A 24 3.30 -5.10 20.07
N ILE A 25 3.73 -6.34 20.01
CA ILE A 25 5.12 -6.74 19.72
C ILE A 25 5.57 -6.28 18.31
N TYR A 26 4.64 -6.18 17.35
CA TYR A 26 4.97 -5.85 15.96
C TYR A 26 5.07 -4.36 15.65
N GLY A 27 4.89 -3.50 16.63
CA GLY A 27 5.02 -2.06 16.46
C GLY A 27 3.68 -1.32 16.37
N PRO A 28 3.73 0.02 16.35
CA PRO A 28 2.54 0.84 16.16
C PRO A 28 2.02 0.63 14.74
N SER A 29 0.75 0.43 14.51
CA SER A 29 0.10 0.73 13.22
C SER A 29 -1.15 -0.05 12.80
N LYS A 30 -1.37 -1.29 13.13
CA LYS A 30 -2.31 -2.12 12.37
C LYS A 30 -3.53 -2.53 13.20
N ILE A 31 -4.67 -1.80 13.04
CA ILE A 31 -5.91 -2.11 13.77
C ILE A 31 -6.80 -3.12 13.02
N GLY A 32 -6.86 -3.04 11.69
CA GLY A 32 -7.78 -3.85 10.88
C GLY A 32 -7.22 -5.20 10.44
N GLY A 33 -5.93 -5.39 10.55
CA GLY A 33 -5.20 -6.58 10.10
C GLY A 33 -3.98 -6.28 9.26
N TYR A 34 -3.27 -7.35 8.88
CA TYR A 34 -2.08 -7.25 8.05
C TYR A 34 -1.85 -8.54 7.25
N LEU A 35 -1.04 -8.41 6.21
CA LEU A 35 -0.50 -9.53 5.46
C LEU A 35 0.93 -9.79 5.92
N ASN A 36 1.26 -11.04 6.22
CA ASN A 36 2.60 -11.46 6.56
C ASN A 36 3.13 -12.36 5.45
N PHE A 37 4.17 -11.88 4.76
CA PHE A 37 4.82 -12.59 3.68
C PHE A 37 6.01 -13.37 4.25
N ASN A 38 5.89 -14.70 4.27
CA ASN A 38 6.97 -15.56 4.73
C ASN A 38 7.85 -15.93 3.54
N PRO A 39 9.16 -15.63 3.56
CA PRO A 39 10.05 -15.96 2.45
C PRO A 39 10.20 -17.47 2.30
N LYS A 40 10.43 -17.93 1.08
CA LYS A 40 10.78 -19.33 0.81
C LYS A 40 12.02 -19.74 1.60
N SER A 41 12.00 -20.92 2.21
CA SER A 41 13.06 -21.43 3.08
C SER A 41 13.28 -22.92 2.85
N ALA A 42 14.51 -23.37 3.09
CA ALA A 42 14.82 -24.80 3.11
C ALA A 42 14.43 -25.50 4.43
N ARG A 43 14.03 -24.76 5.46
CA ARG A 43 13.52 -25.34 6.72
C ARG A 43 12.01 -25.60 6.59
N ILE A 44 11.65 -26.86 6.70
CA ILE A 44 10.24 -27.33 6.67
C ILE A 44 9.60 -26.93 8.00
N GLU A 45 8.56 -26.11 7.94
CA GLU A 45 7.93 -25.53 9.14
C GLU A 45 7.36 -26.60 10.09
N GLU A 46 6.70 -27.62 9.54
CA GLU A 46 6.02 -28.67 10.33
C GLU A 46 7.01 -29.55 11.11
N THR A 47 8.20 -29.76 10.60
CA THR A 47 9.20 -30.66 11.22
C THR A 47 10.36 -29.92 11.86
N GLY A 48 10.59 -28.66 11.47
CA GLY A 48 11.78 -27.90 11.84
C GLY A 48 13.08 -28.42 11.20
N GLN A 49 12.99 -29.41 10.30
CA GLN A 49 14.13 -30.02 9.62
C GLN A 49 14.38 -29.35 8.28
N PHE A 50 15.60 -29.46 7.78
CA PHE A 50 15.91 -29.00 6.43
C PHE A 50 15.47 -30.01 5.36
N ILE A 51 15.25 -29.53 4.16
CA ILE A 51 15.17 -30.34 2.95
C ILE A 51 16.47 -31.13 2.84
N GLU A 52 16.40 -32.47 2.94
CA GLU A 52 17.60 -33.32 3.04
C GLU A 52 18.38 -33.36 1.72
N GLU A 53 17.67 -33.59 0.61
CA GLU A 53 18.24 -33.64 -0.72
C GLU A 53 18.01 -32.32 -1.46
N THR A 54 19.00 -31.90 -2.24
CA THR A 54 18.83 -30.71 -3.08
C THR A 54 17.72 -30.99 -4.12
N GLU A 55 16.68 -30.21 -4.08
CA GLU A 55 15.57 -30.26 -5.04
C GLU A 55 15.28 -28.88 -5.61
N GLY A 56 14.68 -28.83 -6.80
CA GLY A 56 14.35 -27.58 -7.44
C GLY A 56 13.35 -27.77 -8.57
N ALA A 57 12.83 -26.67 -9.06
CA ALA A 57 11.88 -26.64 -10.15
C ALA A 57 12.18 -25.51 -11.12
N ILE A 58 11.82 -25.69 -12.36
CA ILE A 58 11.78 -24.65 -13.39
C ILE A 58 10.38 -24.68 -13.98
N SER A 59 9.74 -23.52 -14.10
CA SER A 59 8.46 -23.41 -14.78
C SER A 59 8.48 -22.33 -15.84
N TYR A 60 7.60 -22.48 -16.82
CA TYR A 60 7.33 -21.50 -17.85
C TYR A 60 5.82 -21.31 -17.98
N THR A 61 5.37 -20.07 -17.93
CA THR A 61 3.98 -19.71 -18.17
C THR A 61 3.90 -18.83 -19.41
N GLY A 62 3.20 -19.30 -20.44
CA GLY A 62 2.92 -18.53 -21.65
C GLY A 62 1.43 -18.24 -21.78
N GLY A 63 1.05 -17.11 -22.35
CA GLY A 63 -0.35 -16.70 -22.49
C GLY A 63 -0.62 -15.72 -23.61
N SER A 64 -1.83 -15.16 -23.62
CA SER A 64 -2.21 -14.09 -24.54
C SER A 64 -1.37 -12.84 -24.30
N TRP A 65 -1.30 -11.99 -25.31
CA TRP A 65 -0.52 -10.73 -25.27
C TRP A 65 0.94 -10.95 -24.91
N GLY A 66 1.60 -11.92 -25.57
CA GLY A 66 3.02 -12.17 -25.38
C GLY A 66 3.41 -12.67 -23.99
N LYS A 67 2.46 -12.98 -23.10
CA LYS A 67 2.76 -13.36 -21.71
C LYS A 67 3.82 -14.45 -21.64
N SER A 68 4.92 -14.14 -20.94
CA SER A 68 6.07 -15.01 -20.78
C SER A 68 6.65 -14.85 -19.37
N ILE A 69 6.46 -15.87 -18.52
CA ILE A 69 7.02 -15.89 -17.16
C ILE A 69 7.87 -17.15 -17.03
N VAL A 70 9.12 -16.98 -16.60
CA VAL A 70 10.04 -18.06 -16.25
C VAL A 70 10.31 -17.99 -14.75
N THR A 71 10.12 -19.11 -14.04
CA THR A 71 10.56 -19.23 -12.66
C THR A 71 11.57 -20.35 -12.51
N ALA A 72 12.53 -20.20 -11.63
CA ALA A 72 13.48 -21.23 -11.24
C ALA A 72 13.71 -21.16 -9.73
N GLU A 73 13.71 -22.34 -9.09
CA GLU A 73 13.97 -22.42 -7.65
C GLU A 73 14.79 -23.65 -7.31
N VAL A 74 15.58 -23.53 -6.27
CA VAL A 74 16.37 -24.63 -5.72
C VAL A 74 16.55 -24.46 -4.22
N GLY A 75 16.32 -25.53 -3.48
CA GLY A 75 16.52 -25.60 -2.04
C GLY A 75 17.17 -26.90 -1.61
N GLY A 76 17.75 -26.90 -0.43
CA GLY A 76 18.41 -28.08 0.13
C GLY A 76 19.24 -27.78 1.37
N SER A 77 19.99 -28.78 1.84
CA SER A 77 20.89 -28.63 2.97
C SER A 77 22.33 -28.93 2.60
N LEU A 78 23.25 -28.28 3.31
CA LEU A 78 24.69 -28.47 3.22
C LEU A 78 25.28 -28.84 4.60
N GLY A 79 26.54 -29.34 4.62
CA GLY A 79 27.23 -29.61 5.87
C GLY A 79 26.65 -30.76 6.70
N GLY A 80 25.90 -31.68 6.08
CA GLY A 80 25.26 -32.77 6.83
C GLY A 80 23.96 -32.37 7.53
N GLY A 81 23.34 -31.27 7.08
CA GLY A 81 22.08 -30.75 7.64
C GLY A 81 22.27 -29.61 8.65
N GLU A 82 23.43 -28.95 8.66
CA GLU A 82 23.70 -27.79 9.54
C GLU A 82 23.31 -26.45 8.92
N LEU A 83 23.27 -26.38 7.58
CA LEU A 83 22.92 -25.17 6.81
C LEU A 83 21.88 -25.51 5.74
N GLY A 84 20.71 -24.92 5.83
CA GLY A 84 19.70 -24.88 4.77
C GLY A 84 19.86 -23.67 3.88
N TYR A 85 19.59 -23.82 2.59
CA TYR A 85 19.54 -22.74 1.62
C TYR A 85 18.34 -22.87 0.70
N TYR A 86 17.77 -21.75 0.28
CA TYR A 86 16.76 -21.67 -0.75
C TYR A 86 17.01 -20.46 -1.64
N VAL A 87 16.92 -20.65 -2.95
CA VAL A 87 17.06 -19.58 -3.95
C VAL A 87 15.89 -19.66 -4.91
N TYR A 88 15.26 -18.52 -5.17
CA TYR A 88 14.17 -18.36 -6.11
C TYR A 88 14.48 -17.22 -7.08
N GLY A 89 14.12 -17.40 -8.33
CA GLY A 89 14.17 -16.37 -9.36
C GLY A 89 12.94 -16.41 -10.25
N GLU A 90 12.44 -15.25 -10.61
CA GLU A 90 11.35 -15.05 -11.57
C GLU A 90 11.73 -13.96 -12.56
N PHE A 91 11.44 -14.20 -13.81
CA PHE A 91 11.54 -13.21 -14.88
C PHE A 91 10.23 -13.20 -15.65
N GLU A 92 9.65 -12.04 -15.86
CA GLU A 92 8.46 -11.82 -16.68
C GLU A 92 8.75 -10.77 -17.75
N ASP A 93 8.28 -11.02 -18.97
CA ASP A 93 8.20 -10.09 -20.08
C ASP A 93 6.85 -10.34 -20.77
N SER A 94 5.91 -9.41 -20.59
CA SER A 94 4.51 -9.61 -21.00
C SER A 94 3.93 -8.30 -21.52
N ASP A 95 3.30 -8.36 -22.69
CA ASP A 95 2.42 -7.29 -23.17
C ASP A 95 1.09 -7.30 -22.42
N SER A 96 0.24 -6.30 -22.66
CA SER A 96 -1.09 -6.16 -22.11
C SER A 96 -2.18 -6.20 -23.19
N TYR A 97 -3.44 -6.38 -22.78
CA TYR A 97 -4.61 -6.08 -23.62
C TYR A 97 -4.65 -4.62 -24.07
N TYR A 98 -4.17 -3.70 -23.22
CA TYR A 98 -4.14 -2.28 -23.51
C TYR A 98 -2.91 -1.91 -24.33
N ASP A 99 -3.10 -1.01 -25.30
CA ASP A 99 -2.03 -0.49 -26.15
C ASP A 99 -0.98 0.24 -25.27
N ASN A 100 0.30 0.11 -25.64
CA ASN A 100 1.45 0.71 -24.94
C ASN A 100 1.60 0.30 -23.46
N SER A 101 1.05 -0.82 -23.07
CA SER A 101 1.16 -1.30 -21.69
C SER A 101 1.72 -2.71 -21.64
N GLY A 102 2.53 -2.97 -20.64
CA GLY A 102 3.17 -4.28 -20.42
C GLY A 102 3.78 -4.37 -19.03
N VAL A 103 4.47 -5.48 -18.78
CA VAL A 103 5.23 -5.72 -17.55
C VAL A 103 6.54 -6.39 -17.90
N GLU A 104 7.63 -5.82 -17.42
CA GLU A 104 8.93 -6.46 -17.36
C GLU A 104 9.38 -6.50 -15.90
N GLN A 105 9.71 -7.69 -15.39
CA GLN A 105 10.18 -7.76 -13.99
C GLN A 105 11.21 -8.86 -13.79
N THR A 106 12.10 -8.61 -12.84
CA THR A 106 13.06 -9.57 -12.30
C THR A 106 12.92 -9.64 -10.80
N LEU A 107 12.63 -10.82 -10.28
CA LEU A 107 12.54 -11.08 -8.85
C LEU A 107 13.57 -12.15 -8.45
N LEU A 108 14.44 -11.82 -7.51
CA LEU A 108 15.41 -12.73 -6.93
C LEU A 108 15.22 -12.80 -5.42
N GLN A 109 15.24 -13.99 -4.85
CA GLN A 109 15.17 -14.20 -3.40
C GLN A 109 16.17 -15.29 -3.01
N ALA A 110 16.89 -15.06 -1.92
CA ALA A 110 17.71 -16.08 -1.31
C ALA A 110 17.52 -16.09 0.21
N SER A 111 17.45 -17.26 0.79
CA SER A 111 17.34 -17.46 2.24
C SER A 111 18.29 -18.56 2.71
N PHE A 112 18.80 -18.36 3.91
CA PHE A 112 19.72 -19.28 4.58
C PHE A 112 19.26 -19.43 6.03
N ASP A 113 19.34 -20.64 6.54
CA ASP A 113 19.04 -20.99 7.92
C ASP A 113 20.11 -21.94 8.43
N ALA A 114 20.73 -21.64 9.56
CA ALA A 114 21.84 -22.43 10.09
C ALA A 114 21.68 -22.69 11.58
N ASP A 115 21.83 -23.95 11.99
CA ASP A 115 21.96 -24.37 13.37
C ASP A 115 23.47 -24.28 13.76
N ILE A 116 23.87 -23.15 14.36
CA ILE A 116 25.27 -22.85 14.70
C ILE A 116 25.71 -23.70 15.89
N THR A 117 24.80 -23.89 16.84
CA THR A 117 24.96 -24.81 17.99
C THR A 117 23.60 -25.37 18.33
N ASP A 118 23.55 -26.34 19.24
CA ASP A 118 22.25 -26.87 19.75
C ASP A 118 21.31 -25.80 20.30
N ASN A 119 21.84 -24.62 20.64
CA ASN A 119 21.09 -23.54 21.30
C ASN A 119 21.05 -22.25 20.47
N VAL A 120 21.71 -22.17 19.33
CA VAL A 120 21.79 -20.93 18.52
C VAL A 120 21.49 -21.24 17.07
N ARG A 121 20.47 -20.61 16.56
CA ARG A 121 20.07 -20.63 15.15
C ARG A 121 20.17 -19.23 14.55
N ILE A 122 20.60 -19.14 13.31
CA ILE A 122 20.66 -17.91 12.52
C ILE A 122 19.83 -18.11 11.26
N GLN A 123 18.99 -17.13 10.94
CA GLN A 123 18.27 -17.04 9.69
C GLN A 123 18.61 -15.71 9.01
N PHE A 124 18.98 -15.75 7.74
CA PHE A 124 19.27 -14.53 6.99
C PHE A 124 18.91 -14.71 5.53
N GLY A 125 18.65 -13.62 4.89
CA GLY A 125 18.31 -13.63 3.48
C GLY A 125 17.94 -12.26 2.96
N GLY A 126 17.40 -12.25 1.76
CA GLY A 126 16.94 -11.03 1.14
C GLY A 126 16.21 -11.28 -0.17
N MET A 127 15.65 -10.20 -0.67
CA MET A 127 14.93 -10.15 -1.94
C MET A 127 15.38 -8.91 -2.71
N PHE A 128 15.55 -9.06 -4.00
CA PHE A 128 15.68 -7.97 -4.96
C PHE A 128 14.56 -8.08 -5.98
N HIS A 129 13.82 -7.00 -6.18
CA HIS A 129 12.77 -6.92 -7.18
C HIS A 129 12.96 -5.66 -8.01
N ASP A 130 13.09 -5.84 -9.31
CA ASP A 130 13.12 -4.79 -10.32
C ASP A 130 11.89 -4.97 -11.21
N TYR A 131 11.03 -3.95 -11.27
CA TYR A 131 9.76 -3.98 -11.96
C TYR A 131 9.61 -2.73 -12.82
N SER A 132 9.29 -2.93 -14.08
CA SER A 132 8.90 -1.89 -15.02
C SER A 132 7.55 -2.21 -15.64
N GLY A 133 6.69 -1.23 -15.68
CA GLY A 133 5.33 -1.37 -16.21
C GLY A 133 4.70 -0.02 -16.52
N ASN A 134 3.38 -0.01 -16.56
CA ASN A 134 2.61 1.19 -16.86
C ASN A 134 1.39 1.30 -15.95
N GLN A 135 1.04 2.52 -15.58
CA GLN A 135 -0.22 2.79 -14.92
C GLN A 135 -1.30 3.11 -15.95
N VAL A 136 -2.29 2.22 -16.07
CA VAL A 136 -3.38 2.38 -17.03
C VAL A 136 -4.47 3.26 -16.43
N ALA A 137 -4.62 4.50 -16.93
CA ALA A 137 -5.66 5.43 -16.45
C ALA A 137 -7.05 5.21 -17.07
N GLY A 138 -7.16 4.29 -18.02
CA GLY A 138 -8.42 3.98 -18.69
C GLY A 138 -8.82 5.04 -19.72
N TRP A 139 -10.11 5.37 -19.78
CA TRP A 139 -10.67 6.33 -20.73
C TRP A 139 -10.92 7.69 -20.11
N ASN A 140 -10.70 8.74 -20.89
CA ASN A 140 -11.13 10.08 -20.57
C ASN A 140 -12.41 10.46 -21.37
N ARG A 141 -12.95 11.67 -21.16
CA ARG A 141 -14.14 12.20 -21.84
C ARG A 141 -15.31 11.20 -21.80
N ILE A 142 -15.57 10.60 -20.65
CA ILE A 142 -16.54 9.53 -20.48
C ILE A 142 -17.96 10.07 -20.65
N THR A 143 -18.70 9.48 -21.58
CA THR A 143 -20.13 9.72 -21.81
C THR A 143 -20.88 8.40 -21.72
N GLN A 144 -22.21 8.46 -21.60
CA GLN A 144 -23.04 7.25 -21.63
C GLN A 144 -22.90 6.53 -22.98
N ASP A 145 -22.76 7.29 -24.09
CA ASP A 145 -22.61 6.71 -25.43
C ASP A 145 -21.22 6.03 -25.61
N LEU A 146 -20.17 6.53 -24.94
CA LEU A 146 -18.90 5.82 -24.89
C LEU A 146 -19.04 4.47 -24.17
N ILE A 147 -19.75 4.45 -23.04
CA ILE A 147 -19.96 3.22 -22.24
C ILE A 147 -20.81 2.20 -23.02
N ASP A 148 -21.91 2.64 -23.62
CA ASP A 148 -22.88 1.75 -24.23
C ASP A 148 -22.48 1.32 -25.64
N ASN A 149 -21.86 2.21 -26.42
CA ASN A 149 -21.64 2.05 -27.85
C ASN A 149 -20.18 2.23 -28.28
N GLY A 150 -19.28 2.64 -27.39
CA GLY A 150 -17.88 2.95 -27.75
C GLY A 150 -17.72 4.26 -28.51
N THR A 151 -18.71 5.14 -28.51
CA THR A 151 -18.66 6.43 -29.23
C THR A 151 -17.88 7.46 -28.42
N TYR A 152 -16.76 7.89 -28.92
CA TYR A 152 -15.81 8.77 -28.26
C TYR A 152 -15.84 10.18 -28.87
N ILE A 153 -15.74 11.21 -28.01
CA ILE A 153 -15.66 12.61 -28.41
C ILE A 153 -14.21 12.91 -28.78
N THR A 154 -13.96 13.20 -30.05
CA THR A 154 -12.63 13.58 -30.58
C THR A 154 -12.41 15.09 -30.52
N GLY A 155 -11.20 15.53 -30.76
CA GLY A 155 -10.80 16.93 -30.89
C GLY A 155 -9.50 17.21 -30.17
N SER A 156 -8.66 18.01 -30.77
CA SER A 156 -7.39 18.43 -30.18
C SER A 156 -7.62 19.55 -29.15
N PRO A 157 -6.89 19.60 -28.05
CA PRO A 157 -6.91 20.75 -27.16
C PRO A 157 -6.36 22.00 -27.90
N SER A 158 -6.76 23.19 -27.46
CA SER A 158 -6.03 24.42 -27.81
C SER A 158 -4.63 24.36 -27.22
N SER A 159 -3.64 24.89 -27.92
CA SER A 159 -2.29 24.93 -27.37
C SER A 159 -2.23 25.85 -26.16
N LEU A 160 -1.63 25.35 -25.09
CA LEU A 160 -1.20 26.14 -23.93
C LEU A 160 0.30 26.45 -23.99
N ASP A 161 1.04 25.83 -24.90
CA ASP A 161 2.45 26.08 -25.17
C ASP A 161 2.64 27.50 -25.66
N ALA A 162 2.85 28.42 -24.74
CA ALA A 162 3.00 29.86 -25.03
C ALA A 162 4.42 30.22 -25.47
N ASN A 163 5.41 29.45 -25.02
CA ASN A 163 6.81 29.68 -25.34
C ASN A 163 7.26 28.97 -26.62
N GLY A 164 6.48 28.00 -27.13
CA GLY A 164 6.73 27.30 -28.40
C GLY A 164 7.79 26.20 -28.28
N ASP A 165 8.04 25.67 -27.09
CA ASP A 165 9.02 24.59 -26.86
C ASP A 165 8.46 23.17 -27.11
N GLY A 166 7.17 23.07 -27.39
CA GLY A 166 6.47 21.82 -27.66
C GLY A 166 5.99 21.07 -26.43
N LYS A 167 6.01 21.69 -25.24
CA LYS A 167 5.58 21.14 -23.97
C LYS A 167 4.64 22.11 -23.27
N VAL A 168 4.01 21.68 -22.19
CA VAL A 168 3.14 22.54 -21.37
C VAL A 168 3.62 22.45 -19.92
N SER A 169 4.15 23.56 -19.42
CA SER A 169 4.61 23.71 -18.04
C SER A 169 3.46 24.12 -17.09
N HIS A 170 3.66 24.02 -15.79
CA HIS A 170 2.73 24.56 -14.81
C HIS A 170 2.43 26.05 -15.02
N GLN A 171 3.45 26.86 -15.38
CA GLN A 171 3.27 28.30 -15.64
C GLN A 171 2.34 28.57 -16.82
N GLU A 172 2.30 27.71 -17.82
CA GLU A 172 1.43 27.85 -18.96
C GLU A 172 -0.02 27.46 -18.70
N TYR A 173 -0.27 26.83 -17.57
CA TYR A 173 -1.62 26.66 -17.01
C TYR A 173 -2.10 27.88 -16.22
N ASP A 174 -1.22 28.81 -15.86
CA ASP A 174 -1.58 30.10 -15.29
C ASP A 174 -1.95 31.08 -16.41
N THR A 175 -3.19 31.00 -16.85
CA THR A 175 -3.66 31.76 -18.03
C THR A 175 -4.03 33.20 -17.73
N ASP A 176 -4.13 33.62 -16.48
CA ASP A 176 -4.39 35.00 -16.07
C ASP A 176 -3.23 35.68 -15.35
N GLY A 177 -2.15 34.95 -15.07
CA GLY A 177 -0.91 35.47 -14.52
C GLY A 177 -0.97 35.80 -13.03
N ASP A 178 -1.87 35.15 -12.28
CA ASP A 178 -2.02 35.36 -10.84
C ASP A 178 -1.08 34.46 -10.00
N GLY A 179 -0.35 33.56 -10.65
CA GLY A 179 0.59 32.65 -10.02
C GLY A 179 0.00 31.30 -9.64
N PHE A 180 -1.20 31.01 -10.06
CA PHE A 180 -1.85 29.73 -9.82
C PHE A 180 -2.29 29.08 -11.13
N THR A 181 -2.33 27.75 -11.15
CA THR A 181 -2.95 27.03 -12.26
C THR A 181 -4.46 27.25 -12.23
N ASN A 182 -4.99 27.98 -13.18
CA ASN A 182 -6.40 28.33 -13.18
C ASN A 182 -7.25 27.63 -14.23
N LEU A 183 -6.72 26.62 -14.85
CA LEU A 183 -7.53 25.62 -15.52
C LEU A 183 -8.33 24.90 -14.43
N ASN A 184 -9.59 25.31 -14.27
CA ASN A 184 -10.46 24.81 -13.22
C ASN A 184 -10.57 23.27 -13.27
N PRO A 185 -10.01 22.53 -12.32
CA PRO A 185 -10.01 21.07 -12.31
C PRO A 185 -11.43 20.51 -12.40
N PHE A 186 -12.40 21.18 -11.83
CA PHE A 186 -13.82 20.79 -11.95
C PHE A 186 -14.31 20.62 -13.39
N ARG A 187 -13.79 21.36 -14.31
CA ARG A 187 -14.22 21.27 -15.71
C ARG A 187 -13.68 20.04 -16.41
N PHE A 188 -12.49 19.57 -16.03
CA PHE A 188 -11.89 18.37 -16.60
C PHE A 188 -12.26 17.10 -15.85
N ASP A 189 -12.32 17.15 -14.56
CA ASP A 189 -12.88 16.08 -13.75
C ASP A 189 -14.28 15.74 -14.21
N PHE A 190 -14.99 16.75 -14.64
CA PHE A 190 -16.29 16.61 -15.25
C PHE A 190 -16.23 15.89 -16.61
N LEU A 191 -15.29 16.25 -17.47
CA LEU A 191 -15.06 15.63 -18.77
C LEU A 191 -14.50 14.20 -18.63
N SER A 192 -13.64 14.00 -17.65
CA SER A 192 -13.01 12.71 -17.41
C SER A 192 -13.86 11.74 -16.60
N GLY A 193 -14.90 12.24 -15.93
CA GLY A 193 -15.68 11.43 -14.99
C GLY A 193 -14.98 11.12 -13.67
N ALA A 194 -13.78 11.64 -13.44
CA ALA A 194 -12.95 11.22 -12.33
C ALA A 194 -13.27 11.87 -10.99
N GLY A 195 -13.71 13.11 -10.94
CA GLY A 195 -13.86 13.81 -9.66
C GLY A 195 -15.26 14.34 -9.38
N GLY A 196 -16.03 14.54 -10.39
CA GLY A 196 -17.28 15.25 -10.32
C GLY A 196 -18.54 14.40 -10.28
N GLY A 197 -18.52 13.24 -9.64
CA GLY A 197 -19.63 12.26 -9.68
C GLY A 197 -21.03 12.82 -9.44
N ALA A 198 -21.14 13.99 -8.81
CA ALA A 198 -22.39 14.71 -8.65
C ALA A 198 -22.76 15.56 -9.88
N LEU A 199 -21.83 15.81 -10.78
CA LEU A 199 -22.00 16.65 -11.96
C LEU A 199 -21.97 15.85 -13.27
N MET A 200 -21.70 14.56 -13.23
CA MET A 200 -21.80 13.68 -14.38
C MET A 200 -23.26 13.28 -14.58
N PRO A 201 -24.05 14.09 -15.27
CA PRO A 201 -25.29 13.57 -15.76
C PRO A 201 -24.91 12.53 -16.82
N GLY A 202 -25.38 11.33 -16.71
CA GLY A 202 -25.31 10.33 -17.78
C GLY A 202 -25.96 10.79 -19.10
N SER A 203 -26.03 12.09 -19.32
CA SER A 203 -26.68 12.79 -20.41
C SER A 203 -25.72 13.64 -21.25
N LEU A 204 -24.41 13.65 -20.95
CA LEU A 204 -23.44 14.28 -21.85
C LEU A 204 -23.14 13.35 -23.02
N GLU A 205 -24.01 13.37 -24.00
CA GLU A 205 -23.90 12.51 -25.18
C GLU A 205 -23.25 13.24 -26.38
N THR A 206 -23.16 14.58 -26.31
CA THR A 206 -22.69 15.39 -27.43
C THR A 206 -21.80 16.54 -26.95
N LEU A 207 -21.02 17.11 -27.88
CA LEU A 207 -20.24 18.34 -27.62
C LEU A 207 -21.13 19.53 -27.28
N ALA A 208 -22.36 19.59 -27.81
CA ALA A 208 -23.29 20.63 -27.48
C ALA A 208 -23.74 20.57 -26.01
N ASP A 209 -23.91 19.36 -25.48
CA ASP A 209 -24.23 19.16 -24.06
C ASP A 209 -23.06 19.60 -23.19
N LEU A 210 -21.84 19.30 -23.63
CA LEU A 210 -20.62 19.73 -22.98
C LEU A 210 -20.51 21.26 -22.94
N GLU A 211 -20.73 21.93 -24.08
CA GLU A 211 -20.65 23.37 -24.21
C GLU A 211 -21.68 24.10 -23.33
N VAL A 212 -22.89 23.57 -23.23
CA VAL A 212 -23.93 24.07 -22.33
C VAL A 212 -23.55 23.94 -20.86
N PHE A 213 -22.85 22.87 -20.53
CA PHE A 213 -22.52 22.54 -19.14
C PHE A 213 -21.29 23.26 -18.63
N VAL A 214 -20.25 23.40 -19.45
CA VAL A 214 -18.94 23.95 -19.06
C VAL A 214 -18.86 25.46 -19.36
N GLY A 215 -19.79 25.99 -20.15
CA GLY A 215 -19.80 27.40 -20.55
C GLY A 215 -18.67 27.75 -21.52
N ASP A 216 -17.88 28.77 -21.21
CA ASP A 216 -16.78 29.18 -22.10
C ASP A 216 -15.67 28.12 -22.13
N LEU A 217 -15.57 27.44 -23.25
CA LEU A 217 -14.53 26.44 -23.53
C LEU A 217 -13.25 27.08 -24.11
N SER A 218 -13.09 28.39 -24.08
CA SER A 218 -12.03 29.07 -24.82
C SER A 218 -10.63 28.66 -24.38
N ALA A 219 -10.41 28.43 -23.09
CA ALA A 219 -9.15 27.90 -22.58
C ALA A 219 -9.01 26.37 -22.77
N LEU A 220 -10.12 25.68 -22.91
CA LEU A 220 -10.22 24.24 -22.95
C LEU A 220 -10.80 23.74 -24.28
N ALA A 221 -11.02 24.65 -25.23
CA ALA A 221 -11.72 24.36 -26.45
C ALA A 221 -11.07 23.21 -27.22
N LEU A 222 -11.85 22.17 -27.40
CA LEU A 222 -11.50 21.15 -28.36
C LEU A 222 -11.59 21.74 -29.77
N LEU A 223 -10.48 21.78 -30.48
CA LEU A 223 -10.44 22.18 -31.87
C LEU A 223 -10.91 21.03 -32.75
N ASN A 224 -11.78 21.35 -33.70
CA ASN A 224 -12.33 20.36 -34.64
C ASN A 224 -12.94 19.14 -33.95
N PRO A 225 -13.85 19.36 -33.00
CA PRO A 225 -14.49 18.25 -32.30
C PRO A 225 -15.35 17.38 -33.24
N GLY A 226 -15.44 16.10 -32.92
CA GLY A 226 -16.22 15.12 -33.68
C GLY A 226 -16.48 13.87 -32.85
N LEU A 227 -16.99 12.84 -33.52
CA LEU A 227 -17.24 11.54 -32.90
C LEU A 227 -16.52 10.43 -33.68
N THR A 228 -16.01 9.44 -32.95
CA THR A 228 -15.42 8.23 -33.53
C THR A 228 -15.73 7.02 -32.69
N GLN A 229 -15.49 5.83 -33.22
CA GLN A 229 -15.51 4.60 -32.44
C GLN A 229 -14.14 4.38 -31.83
N LEU A 230 -14.09 4.16 -30.51
CA LEU A 230 -12.88 3.83 -29.78
C LEU A 230 -12.82 2.32 -29.57
N ASN A 231 -11.65 1.72 -29.79
CA ASN A 231 -11.42 0.34 -29.41
C ASN A 231 -11.17 0.24 -27.89
N GLY A 232 -11.61 -0.85 -27.26
CA GLY A 232 -11.49 -1.03 -25.82
C GLY A 232 -10.05 -1.12 -25.29
N ASN A 233 -9.08 -1.35 -26.18
CA ASN A 233 -7.65 -1.37 -25.86
C ASN A 233 -6.96 0.02 -25.94
N GLN A 234 -7.65 1.00 -26.55
CA GLN A 234 -7.14 2.39 -26.64
C GLN A 234 -7.45 3.12 -25.33
N VAL A 235 -6.44 3.30 -24.53
CA VAL A 235 -6.51 3.90 -23.19
C VAL A 235 -5.44 4.97 -23.03
N LEU A 236 -5.50 5.71 -21.94
CA LEU A 236 -4.57 6.76 -21.64
C LEU A 236 -3.25 6.18 -21.11
N VAL A 237 -2.41 5.73 -22.02
CA VAL A 237 -1.04 5.25 -21.79
C VAL A 237 -0.18 5.62 -22.99
N ASP A 238 0.87 6.40 -22.78
CA ASP A 238 1.85 6.74 -23.81
C ASP A 238 2.93 5.65 -23.91
N PRO A 239 3.62 5.54 -25.06
CA PRO A 239 4.75 4.61 -25.21
C PRO A 239 5.94 4.90 -24.28
N ASP A 240 6.04 6.11 -23.76
CA ASP A 240 7.08 6.58 -22.85
C ASP A 240 6.60 6.77 -21.39
N ASP A 241 5.40 6.26 -21.06
CA ASP A 241 4.95 6.17 -19.68
C ASP A 241 5.78 5.16 -18.90
N LEU A 242 6.07 5.49 -17.65
CA LEU A 242 6.89 4.67 -16.75
C LEU A 242 6.14 4.36 -15.46
N LEU A 243 6.33 3.16 -14.98
CA LEU A 243 6.06 2.74 -13.60
C LEU A 243 7.18 1.80 -13.18
N ASP A 244 8.30 2.39 -12.79
CA ASP A 244 9.48 1.66 -12.39
C ASP A 244 9.54 1.55 -10.87
N ASN A 245 9.84 0.37 -10.38
CA ASN A 245 10.01 0.10 -8.96
C ASN A 245 11.22 -0.78 -8.74
N GLN A 246 12.08 -0.39 -7.81
CA GLN A 246 13.17 -1.23 -7.34
C GLN A 246 13.07 -1.40 -5.84
N VAL A 247 13.09 -2.64 -5.37
CA VAL A 247 13.03 -2.96 -3.93
C VAL A 247 14.13 -3.92 -3.58
N THR A 248 14.88 -3.55 -2.56
CA THR A 248 15.87 -4.42 -1.91
C THR A 248 15.46 -4.67 -0.48
N THR A 249 15.30 -5.93 -0.10
CA THR A 249 14.98 -6.33 1.28
C THR A 249 16.08 -7.23 1.82
N ILE A 250 16.54 -7.00 3.03
CA ILE A 250 17.51 -7.85 3.74
C ILE A 250 17.01 -8.11 5.15
N TYR A 251 17.13 -9.34 5.63
CA TYR A 251 16.82 -9.68 7.01
C TYR A 251 17.91 -10.57 7.63
N PHE A 252 18.05 -10.44 8.96
CA PHE A 252 18.99 -11.23 9.73
C PHE A 252 18.41 -11.48 11.13
N ASP A 253 18.13 -12.74 11.45
CA ASP A 253 17.57 -13.17 12.71
C ASP A 253 18.55 -14.07 13.48
N ILE A 254 18.69 -13.84 14.77
CA ILE A 254 19.39 -14.73 15.70
C ILE A 254 18.38 -15.25 16.72
N ILE A 255 18.30 -16.56 16.88
CA ILE A 255 17.42 -17.22 17.83
C ILE A 255 18.26 -18.04 18.79
N MET A 256 18.13 -17.77 20.09
CA MET A 256 18.93 -18.39 21.13
C MET A 256 18.03 -19.01 22.21
N ASP A 257 18.19 -20.31 22.44
CA ASP A 257 17.67 -20.96 23.65
C ASP A 257 18.63 -20.67 24.83
N LEU A 258 18.17 -19.87 25.78
CA LEU A 258 18.93 -19.50 26.97
C LEU A 258 18.80 -20.51 28.10
N GLY A 259 18.09 -21.62 27.87
CA GLY A 259 17.80 -22.64 28.86
C GLY A 259 16.65 -22.28 29.81
N ASN A 260 16.14 -23.28 30.50
CA ASN A 260 15.01 -23.15 31.42
C ASN A 260 13.73 -22.56 30.78
N GLY A 261 13.55 -22.78 29.46
CA GLY A 261 12.42 -22.28 28.68
C GLY A 261 12.49 -20.79 28.33
N TRP A 262 13.62 -20.13 28.51
CA TRP A 262 13.85 -18.79 27.98
C TRP A 262 14.40 -18.85 26.56
N GLU A 263 13.79 -18.08 25.67
CA GLU A 263 14.28 -17.83 24.30
C GLU A 263 14.52 -16.35 24.11
N LEU A 264 15.63 -16.02 23.43
CA LEU A 264 15.91 -14.67 22.95
C LEU A 264 15.98 -14.69 21.43
N LYS A 265 15.15 -13.88 20.77
CA LYS A 265 15.18 -13.64 19.33
C LYS A 265 15.58 -12.19 19.07
N ASN A 266 16.58 -11.99 18.23
CA ASN A 266 16.87 -10.70 17.61
C ASN A 266 16.46 -10.76 16.15
N GLN A 267 15.79 -9.75 15.68
CA GLN A 267 15.36 -9.60 14.28
C GLN A 267 15.84 -8.26 13.77
N THR A 268 16.64 -8.29 12.72
CA THR A 268 17.09 -7.10 12.00
C THR A 268 16.51 -7.13 10.59
N PHE A 269 15.96 -6.03 10.15
CA PHE A 269 15.33 -5.88 8.84
C PHE A 269 15.78 -4.57 8.20
N TYR A 270 16.06 -4.62 6.90
CA TYR A 270 16.34 -3.48 6.04
C TYR A 270 15.53 -3.59 4.76
N GLU A 271 14.95 -2.48 4.34
CA GLU A 271 14.30 -2.35 3.03
C GLU A 271 14.63 -0.98 2.44
N GLU A 272 14.94 -0.97 1.16
CA GLU A 272 15.09 0.21 0.32
C GLU A 272 14.09 0.12 -0.83
N TYR A 273 13.42 1.22 -1.11
CA TYR A 273 12.39 1.33 -2.12
C TYR A 273 12.62 2.59 -2.96
N GLU A 274 12.84 2.37 -4.25
CA GLU A 274 12.90 3.41 -5.27
C GLU A 274 11.70 3.25 -6.21
N ASN A 275 11.06 4.35 -6.56
CA ASN A 275 9.95 4.38 -7.50
C ASN A 275 10.06 5.60 -8.40
N LEU A 276 9.77 5.42 -9.69
CA LEU A 276 9.49 6.48 -10.64
C LEU A 276 8.22 6.15 -11.40
N ASN A 277 7.25 7.06 -11.39
CA ASN A 277 5.99 6.93 -12.09
C ASN A 277 5.74 8.18 -12.92
N GLU A 278 5.61 8.02 -14.22
CA GLU A 278 5.35 9.09 -15.19
C GLU A 278 4.23 8.67 -16.12
N ASN A 279 3.17 9.46 -16.21
CA ASN A 279 1.95 9.07 -16.89
C ASN A 279 1.48 10.07 -17.93
N ALA A 280 0.90 9.55 -18.99
CA ALA A 280 0.29 10.29 -20.09
C ALA A 280 -0.83 11.25 -19.65
N TYR A 281 -1.43 11.05 -18.49
CA TYR A 281 -2.46 11.97 -17.98
C TYR A 281 -1.92 13.14 -17.16
N GLY A 282 -0.58 13.35 -17.21
CA GLY A 282 0.05 14.51 -16.57
C GLY A 282 0.34 14.35 -15.08
N PHE A 283 0.45 13.11 -14.64
CA PHE A 283 0.88 12.77 -13.28
C PHE A 283 2.30 12.21 -13.32
N SER A 284 3.13 12.65 -12.39
CA SER A 284 4.38 11.98 -12.08
C SER A 284 4.64 11.93 -10.59
N GLN A 285 5.45 10.98 -10.19
CA GLN A 285 5.74 10.70 -8.79
C GLN A 285 7.09 9.99 -8.69
N PHE A 286 7.83 10.28 -7.64
CA PHE A 286 8.96 9.45 -7.26
C PHE A 286 8.95 9.17 -5.75
N HIS A 287 9.58 8.06 -5.39
CA HIS A 287 9.92 7.72 -4.01
C HIS A 287 11.37 7.26 -3.95
N ASP A 288 12.07 7.69 -2.92
CA ASP A 288 13.39 7.19 -2.53
C ASP A 288 13.35 7.07 -1.00
N THR A 289 13.22 5.85 -0.51
CA THR A 289 12.94 5.58 0.90
C THR A 289 13.66 4.34 1.37
N TRP A 290 14.31 4.42 2.52
CA TRP A 290 14.82 3.23 3.18
C TRP A 290 14.42 3.15 4.65
N VAL A 291 14.36 1.92 5.14
CA VAL A 291 14.03 1.63 6.54
C VAL A 291 14.99 0.58 7.11
N VAL A 292 15.41 0.80 8.34
CA VAL A 292 16.05 -0.24 9.16
C VAL A 292 15.25 -0.44 10.43
N GLU A 293 14.99 -1.68 10.77
CA GLU A 293 14.33 -2.06 12.03
C GLU A 293 15.15 -3.12 12.75
N ASP A 294 15.30 -2.98 14.07
CA ASP A 294 15.87 -4.02 14.95
C ASP A 294 14.95 -4.24 16.13
N LYS A 295 14.73 -5.51 16.45
CA LYS A 295 13.81 -5.94 17.50
C LYS A 295 14.41 -7.09 18.30
N LEU A 296 14.42 -6.95 19.61
CA LEU A 296 14.67 -8.06 20.51
C LEU A 296 13.34 -8.58 21.04
N ILE A 297 13.21 -9.90 21.15
CA ILE A 297 12.06 -10.57 21.77
C ILE A 297 12.61 -11.58 22.77
N LEU A 298 12.41 -11.31 24.06
CA LEU A 298 12.67 -12.25 25.13
C LEU A 298 11.36 -12.94 25.50
N SER A 299 11.29 -14.25 25.37
CA SER A 299 10.08 -15.03 25.61
C SER A 299 10.29 -16.16 26.61
N LYS A 300 9.23 -16.50 27.35
CA LYS A 300 9.18 -17.69 28.22
C LYS A 300 7.76 -18.13 28.46
N THR A 301 7.57 -19.45 28.47
CA THR A 301 6.34 -20.09 28.97
C THR A 301 6.56 -20.66 30.38
N PHE A 302 5.64 -20.39 31.26
CA PHE A 302 5.58 -20.90 32.63
C PHE A 302 4.41 -21.86 32.74
N ASP A 303 4.68 -23.10 33.17
CA ASP A 303 3.65 -24.10 33.39
C ASP A 303 3.32 -24.16 34.88
N PHE A 304 2.06 -23.92 35.22
CA PHE A 304 1.50 -24.04 36.55
C PHE A 304 0.55 -25.25 36.58
N SER A 305 0.10 -25.65 37.78
CA SER A 305 -0.74 -26.83 37.94
C SER A 305 -2.12 -26.78 37.27
N SER A 306 -2.61 -25.59 36.90
CA SER A 306 -3.94 -25.36 36.32
C SER A 306 -3.97 -24.34 35.20
N MET A 307 -2.81 -23.83 34.80
CA MET A 307 -2.69 -22.86 33.71
C MET A 307 -1.28 -22.84 33.15
N SER A 308 -1.14 -22.43 31.90
CA SER A 308 0.14 -21.95 31.32
C SER A 308 0.10 -20.45 31.13
N ALA A 309 1.28 -19.82 31.24
CA ALA A 309 1.44 -18.39 31.04
C ALA A 309 2.66 -18.15 30.13
N SER A 310 2.45 -17.58 28.96
CA SER A 310 3.51 -17.11 28.09
C SER A 310 3.75 -15.62 28.31
N LEU A 311 5.02 -15.23 28.40
CA LEU A 311 5.47 -13.85 28.54
C LEU A 311 6.40 -13.49 27.38
N GLN A 312 6.20 -12.32 26.79
CA GLN A 312 7.10 -11.73 25.81
C GLN A 312 7.42 -10.29 26.20
N ILE A 313 8.70 -9.92 26.07
CA ILE A 313 9.20 -8.55 26.28
C ILE A 313 10.01 -8.17 25.06
N SER A 314 9.71 -7.01 24.48
CA SER A 314 10.31 -6.62 23.20
C SER A 314 10.64 -5.11 23.16
N PRO A 315 11.89 -4.71 23.38
CA PRO A 315 12.39 -3.43 22.90
C PRO A 315 12.59 -3.47 21.39
N SER A 316 12.35 -2.35 20.71
CA SER A 316 12.55 -2.19 19.28
C SER A 316 13.03 -0.81 18.89
N PHE A 317 13.73 -0.76 17.78
CA PHE A 317 14.22 0.44 17.12
C PHE A 317 13.80 0.38 15.65
N ARG A 318 13.34 1.52 15.10
CA ARG A 318 13.09 1.69 13.67
C ARG A 318 13.53 3.07 13.24
N HIS A 319 14.22 3.15 12.12
CA HIS A 319 14.59 4.41 11.47
C HIS A 319 14.16 4.37 10.01
N THR A 320 13.54 5.43 9.54
CA THR A 320 13.12 5.62 8.15
C THR A 320 13.62 6.96 7.65
N ASP A 321 14.20 6.96 6.48
CA ASP A 321 14.59 8.15 5.71
C ASP A 321 13.79 8.15 4.41
N PHE A 322 13.30 9.31 3.97
CA PHE A 322 12.43 9.39 2.82
C PHE A 322 12.65 10.65 1.99
N ALA A 323 12.49 10.50 0.68
CA ALA A 323 12.25 11.58 -0.27
C ALA A 323 11.06 11.21 -1.15
N HIS A 324 10.14 12.13 -1.34
CA HIS A 324 8.92 11.92 -2.12
C HIS A 324 8.52 13.20 -2.82
N GLY A 325 8.19 13.10 -4.10
CA GLY A 325 7.64 14.20 -4.90
C GLY A 325 6.47 13.73 -5.75
N ASP A 326 5.40 14.50 -5.71
CA ASP A 326 4.22 14.37 -6.56
C ASP A 326 4.08 15.57 -7.47
N ASP A 327 3.72 15.32 -8.72
CA ASP A 327 3.33 16.34 -9.68
C ASP A 327 2.05 15.92 -10.38
N TYR A 328 0.99 16.69 -10.20
CA TYR A 328 -0.29 16.41 -10.82
C TYR A 328 -1.05 17.68 -11.19
N THR A 329 -1.76 17.61 -12.32
CA THR A 329 -2.79 18.56 -12.75
C THR A 329 -3.93 17.79 -13.37
N ASN A 330 -5.05 17.75 -12.71
CA ASN A 330 -6.23 16.99 -13.16
C ASN A 330 -6.77 17.46 -14.51
N GLU A 331 -6.53 18.72 -14.86
CA GLU A 331 -6.95 19.35 -16.09
C GLU A 331 -6.41 18.67 -17.34
N TYR A 332 -5.24 18.07 -17.21
CA TYR A 332 -4.56 17.44 -18.34
C TYR A 332 -5.26 16.17 -18.82
N PHE A 333 -5.88 15.46 -17.93
CA PHE A 333 -6.54 14.19 -18.22
C PHE A 333 -7.57 14.29 -19.36
N GLY A 334 -8.44 15.28 -19.34
CA GLY A 334 -9.47 15.46 -20.35
C GLY A 334 -8.96 16.01 -21.69
N ARG A 335 -7.74 16.55 -21.76
CA ARG A 335 -7.19 17.19 -22.97
C ARG A 335 -6.72 16.19 -24.02
N ARG A 336 -6.30 15.01 -23.61
CA ARG A 336 -5.80 13.97 -24.53
C ARG A 336 -6.91 13.44 -25.43
N ASP A 337 -6.62 13.26 -26.71
CA ASP A 337 -7.51 12.61 -27.68
C ASP A 337 -7.05 11.17 -27.93
N LEU A 338 -7.74 10.21 -27.33
CA LEU A 338 -7.38 8.78 -27.40
C LEU A 338 -7.51 8.19 -28.82
N SER A 339 -8.15 8.88 -29.74
CA SER A 339 -8.23 8.48 -31.15
C SER A 339 -7.01 8.87 -31.97
N GLN A 340 -6.08 9.63 -31.41
CA GLN A 340 -4.88 10.12 -32.04
C GLN A 340 -3.63 9.54 -31.36
N PRO A 341 -2.46 9.56 -32.04
CA PRO A 341 -1.20 9.25 -31.36
C PRO A 341 -1.00 10.15 -30.15
N LEU A 342 -0.72 9.55 -28.99
CA LEU A 342 -0.70 10.26 -27.71
C LEU A 342 0.55 11.13 -27.48
N ASN A 343 1.57 10.99 -28.28
CA ASN A 343 2.86 11.69 -28.17
C ASN A 343 2.94 13.00 -28.98
N THR A 344 1.82 13.65 -29.24
CA THR A 344 1.84 14.94 -29.95
C THR A 344 2.27 16.07 -29.02
N PRO A 345 3.07 17.06 -29.48
CA PRO A 345 3.51 18.19 -28.65
C PRO A 345 2.38 18.94 -27.95
N LEU A 346 1.22 19.11 -28.63
CA LEU A 346 0.04 19.80 -28.08
C LEU A 346 -0.61 19.11 -26.89
N SER A 347 -0.30 17.85 -26.67
CA SER A 347 -0.85 17.03 -25.60
C SER A 347 0.19 16.56 -24.60
N LYS A 348 1.45 16.98 -24.72
CA LYS A 348 2.53 16.55 -23.84
C LYS A 348 2.83 17.61 -22.79
N ARG A 349 2.64 17.28 -21.53
CA ARG A 349 2.99 18.10 -20.38
C ARG A 349 4.45 17.84 -19.98
N VAL A 350 5.13 18.86 -19.48
CA VAL A 350 6.37 18.67 -18.74
C VAL A 350 6.03 18.14 -17.36
N LEU A 351 6.62 17.01 -16.97
CA LEU A 351 6.47 16.44 -15.65
C LEU A 351 7.62 16.89 -14.74
N ALA A 352 7.33 17.15 -13.48
CA ALA A 352 8.33 17.62 -12.52
C ALA A 352 9.50 16.63 -12.37
N THR A 353 9.24 15.33 -12.40
CA THR A 353 10.27 14.28 -12.38
C THR A 353 11.23 14.32 -13.56
N GLN A 354 10.81 14.85 -14.73
CA GLN A 354 11.65 14.98 -15.92
C GLN A 354 12.60 16.18 -15.86
N ILE A 355 12.26 17.20 -15.08
CA ILE A 355 13.05 18.43 -14.94
C ILE A 355 13.61 18.62 -13.54
N ASP A 356 13.25 17.73 -12.61
CA ASP A 356 13.60 17.77 -11.19
C ASP A 356 13.20 19.09 -10.50
N ASP A 357 12.02 19.60 -10.84
CA ASP A 357 11.57 20.93 -10.47
C ASP A 357 10.05 21.05 -10.60
N ASP A 358 9.46 22.08 -9.98
CA ASP A 358 8.04 22.45 -10.14
C ASP A 358 7.05 21.36 -9.74
N TYR A 359 7.33 20.68 -8.63
CA TYR A 359 6.43 19.66 -8.04
C TYR A 359 5.19 20.31 -7.43
N THR A 360 4.10 19.59 -7.43
CA THR A 360 2.88 19.95 -6.69
C THR A 360 3.09 19.75 -5.19
N GLU A 361 3.79 18.69 -4.81
CA GLU A 361 4.24 18.39 -3.45
C GLU A 361 5.63 17.75 -3.49
N TYR A 362 6.48 18.11 -2.50
CA TYR A 362 7.82 17.55 -2.38
C TYR A 362 8.21 17.52 -0.90
N HIS A 363 8.60 16.36 -0.41
CA HIS A 363 8.96 16.16 0.99
C HIS A 363 10.25 15.36 1.11
N VAL A 364 11.16 15.82 1.94
CA VAL A 364 12.32 15.05 2.40
C VAL A 364 12.36 15.06 3.91
N GLY A 365 12.75 13.97 4.51
CA GLY A 365 12.80 13.87 5.95
C GLY A 365 13.12 12.51 6.48
N LYS A 366 13.01 12.35 7.77
CA LYS A 366 13.24 11.07 8.46
C LYS A 366 12.47 11.01 9.77
N TYR A 367 12.32 9.80 10.26
CA TYR A 367 11.81 9.58 11.61
C TYR A 367 12.43 8.36 12.26
N THR A 368 12.53 8.43 13.60
CA THR A 368 13.06 7.35 14.43
C THR A 368 12.05 6.96 15.48
N ASN A 369 11.69 5.69 15.53
CA ASN A 369 10.81 5.13 16.55
C ASN A 369 11.59 4.24 17.50
N LEU A 370 11.41 4.49 18.81
CA LEU A 370 11.84 3.60 19.88
C LEU A 370 10.61 3.03 20.56
N GLY A 371 10.53 1.70 20.64
CA GLY A 371 9.38 1.03 21.22
C GLY A 371 9.76 0.04 22.31
N PHE A 372 8.83 -0.16 23.25
CA PHE A 372 8.95 -1.20 24.27
C PHE A 372 7.60 -1.87 24.49
N ALA A 373 7.53 -3.19 24.27
CA ALA A 373 6.30 -3.95 24.40
C ALA A 373 6.43 -5.08 25.43
N VAL A 374 5.32 -5.37 26.10
CA VAL A 374 5.14 -6.55 26.96
C VAL A 374 3.84 -7.20 26.57
N MET A 375 3.85 -8.51 26.41
CA MET A 375 2.67 -9.30 26.11
C MET A 375 2.63 -10.57 26.97
N THR A 376 1.46 -10.97 27.40
CA THR A 376 1.22 -12.23 28.09
C THR A 376 0.01 -12.94 27.51
N ASP A 377 0.11 -14.26 27.42
CA ASP A 377 -0.99 -15.17 27.08
C ASP A 377 -1.17 -16.17 28.21
N LEU A 378 -2.35 -16.19 28.83
CA LEU A 378 -2.72 -17.01 29.96
C LEU A 378 -3.78 -18.00 29.53
N VAL A 379 -3.49 -19.30 29.62
CA VAL A 379 -4.41 -20.36 29.22
C VAL A 379 -4.65 -21.29 30.42
N TRP A 380 -5.90 -21.40 30.86
CA TRP A 380 -6.29 -22.27 31.94
C TRP A 380 -6.82 -23.63 31.45
N ASP A 381 -6.64 -24.68 32.26
CA ASP A 381 -7.12 -26.03 31.94
C ASP A 381 -8.64 -26.13 31.76
N ASN A 382 -9.40 -25.16 32.26
CA ASN A 382 -10.86 -25.10 32.08
C ASN A 382 -11.29 -24.47 30.74
N GLY A 383 -10.34 -24.15 29.86
CA GLY A 383 -10.57 -23.57 28.54
C GLY A 383 -10.63 -22.03 28.50
N LEU A 384 -10.47 -21.34 29.64
CA LEU A 384 -10.36 -19.87 29.63
C LEU A 384 -8.98 -19.45 29.08
N GLY A 385 -8.96 -18.54 28.12
CA GLY A 385 -7.75 -17.88 27.60
C GLY A 385 -7.84 -16.37 27.79
N ILE A 386 -6.74 -15.71 28.18
CA ILE A 386 -6.61 -14.26 28.27
C ILE A 386 -5.30 -13.85 27.62
N LEU A 387 -5.39 -13.06 26.57
CA LEU A 387 -4.25 -12.36 25.97
C LEU A 387 -4.27 -10.89 26.40
N ALA A 388 -3.15 -10.38 26.87
CA ALA A 388 -2.99 -8.97 27.21
C ALA A 388 -1.62 -8.48 26.74
N GLY A 389 -1.59 -7.34 26.08
CA GLY A 389 -0.36 -6.70 25.60
C GLY A 389 -0.42 -5.19 25.72
N VAL A 390 0.72 -4.59 25.97
CA VAL A 390 0.89 -3.14 25.99
C VAL A 390 2.23 -2.78 25.36
N ARG A 391 2.25 -1.68 24.64
CA ARG A 391 3.45 -1.10 24.01
C ARG A 391 3.46 0.41 24.23
N TYR A 392 4.62 0.93 24.50
CA TYR A 392 4.91 2.37 24.50
C TYR A 392 5.90 2.68 23.37
N ASP A 393 5.58 3.71 22.60
CA ASP A 393 6.41 4.22 21.51
C ASP A 393 6.74 5.69 21.73
N THR A 394 7.95 6.07 21.35
CA THR A 394 8.33 7.46 21.14
C THR A 394 8.89 7.60 19.74
N ILE A 395 8.50 8.67 19.04
CA ILE A 395 8.84 8.90 17.64
C ILE A 395 9.32 10.34 17.51
N ASP A 396 10.57 10.48 17.08
CA ASP A 396 11.14 11.76 16.69
C ASP A 396 11.07 11.85 15.16
N MET A 397 10.53 12.94 14.63
CA MET A 397 10.32 13.13 13.19
C MET A 397 10.73 14.52 12.74
N GLU A 398 11.26 14.61 11.52
CA GLU A 398 11.55 15.85 10.82
C GLU A 398 11.17 15.74 9.35
N SER A 399 10.67 16.83 8.77
CA SER A 399 10.30 16.93 7.37
C SER A 399 10.52 18.34 6.84
N SER A 400 10.89 18.45 5.58
CA SER A 400 11.05 19.73 4.89
C SER A 400 10.50 19.70 3.47
N GLN A 401 10.12 20.88 2.98
CA GLN A 401 9.70 21.14 1.60
C GLN A 401 10.64 22.20 1.00
N PRO A 402 11.67 21.82 0.23
CA PRO A 402 12.61 22.76 -0.41
C PRO A 402 11.91 23.69 -1.40
N GLU A 403 12.18 25.00 -1.32
CA GLU A 403 11.57 26.03 -2.16
C GLU A 403 11.88 25.82 -3.65
N ASP A 404 13.08 25.35 -3.98
CA ASP A 404 13.53 25.13 -5.35
C ASP A 404 12.82 23.98 -6.06
N LYS A 405 12.06 23.17 -5.32
CA LYS A 405 11.23 22.08 -5.85
C LYS A 405 9.76 22.45 -6.07
N LEU A 406 9.34 23.60 -5.57
CA LEU A 406 7.95 24.06 -5.52
C LEU A 406 7.82 25.45 -6.15
N LEU A 407 8.11 25.57 -7.44
CA LEU A 407 8.10 26.87 -8.16
C LEU A 407 6.69 27.43 -8.32
N PHE A 408 5.70 26.56 -8.48
CA PHE A 408 4.29 26.91 -8.54
C PHE A 408 3.58 26.35 -7.30
N ALA A 409 3.05 27.24 -6.48
CA ALA A 409 2.34 26.82 -5.28
C ALA A 409 1.08 26.02 -5.64
N SER A 410 0.97 24.83 -5.07
CA SER A 410 -0.27 24.11 -5.05
C SER A 410 -1.17 24.63 -3.94
N SER A 411 -2.48 24.59 -4.15
CA SER A 411 -3.47 24.93 -3.12
C SER A 411 -3.42 23.99 -1.90
N ASN A 412 -2.74 22.87 -2.02
CA ASN A 412 -2.57 21.88 -0.97
C ASN A 412 -1.39 22.18 -0.04
N ASN A 413 -0.47 23.06 -0.44
CA ASN A 413 0.66 23.49 0.37
C ASN A 413 0.24 24.53 1.41
N PHE A 414 1.06 24.67 2.45
CA PHE A 414 0.91 25.77 3.41
C PHE A 414 1.20 27.14 2.79
N CYS A 415 1.96 27.14 1.72
CA CYS A 415 2.32 28.35 1.01
C CYS A 415 1.30 28.60 -0.11
N PRO A 416 0.53 29.67 -0.01
CA PRO A 416 -0.53 29.98 -0.97
C PRO A 416 -0.07 30.82 -2.16
N VAL A 417 1.24 30.97 -2.35
CA VAL A 417 1.82 31.80 -3.41
C VAL A 417 3.02 31.10 -4.04
N PRO A 418 3.29 31.30 -5.33
CA PRO A 418 4.46 30.75 -6.01
C PRO A 418 5.77 31.21 -5.33
N GLY A 419 6.80 30.37 -5.38
CA GLY A 419 8.09 30.65 -4.76
C GLY A 419 8.01 30.74 -3.24
N CYS A 420 7.30 29.80 -2.63
CA CYS A 420 7.23 29.66 -1.19
C CYS A 420 8.61 29.52 -0.57
N ALA A 421 8.81 30.09 0.61
CA ALA A 421 9.97 29.79 1.42
C ALA A 421 9.98 28.31 1.84
N ASP A 422 11.15 27.76 2.06
CA ASP A 422 11.31 26.42 2.61
C ASP A 422 10.44 26.26 3.86
N LEU A 423 9.70 25.16 3.92
CA LEU A 423 8.92 24.79 5.08
C LEU A 423 9.61 23.62 5.77
N GLU A 424 9.85 23.76 7.04
CA GLU A 424 10.43 22.74 7.90
C GLU A 424 9.54 22.50 9.11
N ALA A 425 9.46 21.26 9.54
CA ALA A 425 8.78 20.89 10.77
C ALA A 425 9.51 19.74 11.45
N GLU A 426 9.58 19.81 12.76
CA GLU A 426 10.06 18.74 13.63
C GLU A 426 9.08 18.55 14.77
N ASP A 427 8.91 17.32 15.21
CA ASP A 427 8.11 16.99 16.39
C ASP A 427 8.59 15.69 17.04
N SER A 428 8.26 15.54 18.32
CA SER A 428 8.49 14.32 19.09
C SER A 428 7.19 13.91 19.75
N VAL A 429 6.65 12.79 19.31
CA VAL A 429 5.36 12.26 19.78
C VAL A 429 5.55 10.94 20.52
N ASN A 430 4.57 10.59 21.33
CA ASN A 430 4.55 9.30 22.02
C ASN A 430 3.13 8.75 22.06
N GLY A 431 3.01 7.42 22.16
CA GLY A 431 1.73 6.77 22.24
C GLY A 431 1.79 5.43 22.96
N ILE A 432 0.62 4.95 23.34
CA ILE A 432 0.44 3.66 23.99
C ILE A 432 -0.52 2.83 23.14
N SER A 433 -0.02 1.69 22.68
CA SER A 433 -0.86 0.66 22.05
C SER A 433 -1.14 -0.46 23.05
N TRP A 434 -2.35 -0.98 23.06
CA TRP A 434 -2.67 -2.12 23.89
C TRP A 434 -3.70 -3.04 23.23
N THR A 435 -3.63 -4.32 23.58
CA THR A 435 -4.61 -5.32 23.15
C THR A 435 -5.00 -6.19 24.35
N PHE A 436 -6.28 -6.45 24.48
CA PHE A 436 -6.85 -7.37 25.46
C PHE A 436 -7.86 -8.27 24.77
N SER A 437 -7.70 -9.58 24.94
CA SER A 437 -8.63 -10.58 24.41
C SER A 437 -8.96 -11.64 25.45
N VAL A 438 -10.21 -12.03 25.48
CA VAL A 438 -10.69 -13.18 26.29
C VAL A 438 -11.31 -14.19 25.35
N THR A 439 -10.92 -15.44 25.51
CA THR A 439 -11.44 -16.59 24.79
C THR A 439 -11.91 -17.65 25.77
N TYR A 440 -12.89 -18.47 25.39
CA TYR A 440 -13.29 -19.63 26.17
C TYR A 440 -13.47 -20.86 25.27
N ASP A 441 -12.51 -21.77 25.32
CA ASP A 441 -12.62 -23.06 24.64
C ASP A 441 -13.59 -23.96 25.42
N SER A 442 -14.82 -24.05 24.93
CA SER A 442 -15.87 -24.79 25.62
C SER A 442 -15.81 -26.27 25.30
N PRO A 443 -16.23 -27.14 26.25
CA PRO A 443 -16.26 -28.59 26.01
C PRO A 443 -17.18 -29.05 24.87
N ILE A 444 -17.98 -28.16 24.31
CA ILE A 444 -18.90 -28.44 23.19
C ILE A 444 -18.32 -28.00 21.84
N GLY A 445 -17.03 -27.63 21.77
CA GLY A 445 -16.36 -27.23 20.52
C GLY A 445 -16.67 -25.80 20.04
N LEU A 446 -17.22 -24.95 20.90
CA LEU A 446 -17.45 -23.53 20.63
C LEU A 446 -16.44 -22.66 21.37
N VAL A 447 -15.88 -21.68 20.69
CA VAL A 447 -14.91 -20.71 21.23
C VAL A 447 -15.46 -19.29 21.08
N PRO A 448 -16.32 -18.82 22.03
CA PRO A 448 -16.65 -17.41 22.10
C PRO A 448 -15.41 -16.57 22.45
N TYR A 449 -15.34 -15.35 21.95
CA TYR A 449 -14.25 -14.42 22.24
C TYR A 449 -14.72 -12.97 22.26
N LEU A 450 -13.95 -12.14 22.94
CA LEU A 450 -14.06 -10.69 22.96
C LEU A 450 -12.66 -10.10 22.86
N THR A 451 -12.45 -9.17 21.95
CA THR A 451 -11.18 -8.45 21.78
C THR A 451 -11.42 -6.94 21.80
N ALA A 452 -10.61 -6.23 22.56
CA ALA A 452 -10.53 -4.77 22.54
C ALA A 452 -9.08 -4.36 22.36
N SER A 453 -8.84 -3.35 21.51
CA SER A 453 -7.49 -2.89 21.19
C SER A 453 -7.49 -1.43 20.84
N THR A 454 -6.41 -0.74 21.24
CA THR A 454 -6.04 0.58 20.76
C THR A 454 -4.64 0.50 20.16
N GLN A 455 -4.45 1.09 18.98
CA GLN A 455 -3.17 1.12 18.28
C GLN A 455 -2.81 2.55 17.94
N SER A 456 -1.66 2.99 18.41
CA SER A 456 -1.04 4.23 17.95
C SER A 456 -0.57 4.05 16.51
N THR A 457 -0.78 5.04 15.66
CA THR A 457 -0.50 4.96 14.23
C THR A 457 0.23 6.21 13.74
N MET A 458 1.36 6.03 13.08
CA MET A 458 1.94 7.09 12.26
C MET A 458 1.14 7.26 10.97
N ILE A 459 0.88 8.51 10.61
CA ILE A 459 0.20 8.88 9.38
C ILE A 459 1.28 9.27 8.37
N VAL A 460 1.62 8.30 7.54
CA VAL A 460 2.63 8.43 6.48
C VAL A 460 1.98 8.27 5.11
N GLY A 461 2.54 8.93 4.11
CA GLY A 461 2.09 8.81 2.72
C GLY A 461 2.63 7.58 2.00
N GLN A 462 2.57 7.59 0.68
CA GLN A 462 2.87 6.43 -0.19
C GLN A 462 4.34 6.02 -0.17
N GLY A 463 5.26 6.97 -0.05
CA GLY A 463 6.70 6.75 0.07
C GLY A 463 7.19 6.74 1.52
N ALA A 464 6.32 6.48 2.48
CA ALA A 464 6.58 6.58 3.92
C ALA A 464 6.88 8.01 4.40
N GLU A 465 6.61 9.03 3.58
CA GLU A 465 6.80 10.43 3.94
C GLU A 465 5.85 10.88 5.05
N VAL A 466 6.36 11.71 5.94
CA VAL A 466 5.55 12.50 6.89
C VAL A 466 5.55 13.93 6.38
N THR A 467 4.39 14.46 6.04
CA THR A 467 4.32 15.79 5.45
C THR A 467 4.54 16.89 6.52
N VAL A 468 5.22 17.97 6.15
CA VAL A 468 5.38 19.16 6.99
C VAL A 468 4.03 19.63 7.56
N LYS A 469 3.00 19.62 6.73
CA LYS A 469 1.64 19.99 7.09
C LYS A 469 1.04 19.12 8.20
N ASN A 470 1.28 17.81 8.15
CA ASN A 470 0.78 16.90 9.17
C ASN A 470 1.50 17.12 10.50
N ILE A 471 2.81 17.35 10.49
CA ILE A 471 3.58 17.69 11.70
C ILE A 471 3.05 18.98 12.32
N LEU A 472 2.98 20.07 11.55
CA LEU A 472 2.54 21.41 12.05
C LEU A 472 1.09 21.45 12.55
N ARG A 473 0.27 20.47 12.20
CA ARG A 473 -1.14 20.39 12.59
C ARG A 473 -1.43 19.31 13.64
N ASP A 474 -0.39 18.71 14.23
CA ASP A 474 -0.52 17.59 15.17
C ASP A 474 -1.31 16.40 14.57
N ARG A 475 -1.07 16.10 13.28
CA ARG A 475 -1.77 15.05 12.53
C ARG A 475 -0.86 13.93 12.01
N ALA A 476 0.42 13.97 12.38
CA ALA A 476 1.38 12.96 11.97
C ALA A 476 1.27 11.65 12.77
N PHE A 477 0.54 11.69 13.89
CA PHE A 477 0.38 10.56 14.79
C PHE A 477 -0.99 10.59 15.44
N ASP A 478 -1.70 9.44 15.50
CA ASP A 478 -3.02 9.35 16.10
C ASP A 478 -3.32 7.90 16.54
N GLU A 479 -4.48 7.67 17.13
CA GLU A 479 -4.90 6.38 17.69
C GLU A 479 -6.07 5.78 16.90
N SER A 480 -6.05 4.48 16.77
CA SER A 480 -7.13 3.69 16.18
C SER A 480 -7.65 2.67 17.20
N GLU A 481 -8.94 2.41 17.22
CA GLU A 481 -9.60 1.54 18.18
C GLU A 481 -10.35 0.39 17.51
N LEU A 482 -10.40 -0.75 18.17
CA LEU A 482 -11.23 -1.91 17.76
C LEU A 482 -11.91 -2.54 18.98
N LEU A 483 -13.20 -2.82 18.82
CA LEU A 483 -13.95 -3.73 19.67
C LEU A 483 -14.58 -4.82 18.81
N GLU A 484 -14.23 -6.07 19.07
CA GLU A 484 -14.74 -7.24 18.34
C GLU A 484 -15.25 -8.30 19.28
N ALA A 485 -16.39 -8.91 18.95
CA ALA A 485 -16.91 -10.08 19.61
C ALA A 485 -17.29 -11.14 18.58
N GLY A 486 -17.03 -12.39 18.89
CA GLY A 486 -17.34 -13.48 17.97
C GLY A 486 -17.42 -14.84 18.63
N ILE A 487 -17.72 -15.81 17.80
CA ILE A 487 -17.73 -17.22 18.16
C ILE A 487 -17.17 -18.03 16.99
N LYS A 488 -16.24 -18.92 17.32
CA LYS A 488 -15.67 -19.90 16.38
C LYS A 488 -16.07 -21.29 16.81
N GLY A 489 -16.08 -22.24 15.90
CA GLY A 489 -16.35 -23.62 16.24
C GLY A 489 -15.81 -24.58 15.20
N SER A 490 -15.37 -25.75 15.69
CA SER A 490 -14.98 -26.89 14.88
C SER A 490 -15.82 -28.09 15.28
N PHE A 491 -16.39 -28.80 14.32
CA PHE A 491 -17.33 -29.91 14.49
C PHE A 491 -17.07 -31.03 13.49
N LEU A 492 -17.71 -32.16 13.67
CA LEU A 492 -17.64 -33.33 12.79
C LEU A 492 -16.20 -33.82 12.60
N ASP A 493 -15.47 -34.02 13.70
CA ASP A 493 -14.05 -34.38 13.70
C ASP A 493 -13.21 -33.38 12.85
N ASP A 494 -13.37 -32.07 13.14
CA ASP A 494 -12.71 -30.94 12.51
C ASP A 494 -12.99 -30.77 11.01
N SER A 495 -13.91 -31.54 10.45
CA SER A 495 -14.28 -31.40 9.03
C SER A 495 -15.17 -30.18 8.74
N LEU A 496 -15.82 -29.61 9.76
CA LEU A 496 -16.66 -28.42 9.66
C LEU A 496 -16.13 -27.32 10.60
N TYR A 497 -15.64 -26.24 10.03
CA TYR A 497 -15.27 -25.02 10.74
C TYR A 497 -16.25 -23.91 10.42
N PHE A 498 -16.60 -23.08 11.41
CA PHE A 498 -17.27 -21.81 11.20
C PHE A 498 -16.74 -20.72 12.14
N ALA A 499 -16.88 -19.47 11.72
CA ALA A 499 -16.63 -18.28 12.52
C ALA A 499 -17.70 -17.23 12.23
N ILE A 500 -18.19 -16.59 13.28
CA ILE A 500 -19.08 -15.43 13.20
C ILE A 500 -18.47 -14.34 14.07
N SER A 501 -18.35 -13.12 13.52
CA SER A 501 -17.90 -11.95 14.27
C SER A 501 -18.76 -10.74 14.01
N VAL A 502 -18.76 -9.84 14.97
CA VAL A 502 -19.26 -8.46 14.86
C VAL A 502 -18.22 -7.53 15.44
N TYR A 503 -17.99 -6.41 14.77
CA TYR A 503 -16.97 -5.45 15.21
C TYR A 503 -17.37 -4.01 14.97
N GLU A 504 -16.81 -3.14 15.78
CA GLU A 504 -16.76 -1.70 15.58
C GLU A 504 -15.29 -1.28 15.63
N GLN A 505 -14.87 -0.57 14.58
CA GLN A 505 -13.52 -0.05 14.44
C GLN A 505 -13.60 1.45 14.16
N GLU A 506 -12.78 2.22 14.86
CA GLU A 506 -12.49 3.59 14.53
C GLU A 506 -11.01 3.69 14.16
N ARG A 507 -10.72 4.23 12.99
CA ARG A 507 -9.36 4.40 12.53
C ARG A 507 -9.14 5.81 12.04
N VAL A 508 -7.92 6.28 12.22
CA VAL A 508 -7.45 7.48 11.56
C VAL A 508 -7.28 7.19 10.09
N ASP A 509 -7.86 8.00 9.25
CA ASP A 509 -7.63 7.95 7.82
C ASP A 509 -6.36 8.72 7.49
N PHE A 510 -5.50 8.08 6.73
CA PHE A 510 -4.41 8.74 6.04
C PHE A 510 -4.76 8.89 4.56
N SER A 511 -4.28 9.94 3.98
CA SER A 511 -4.34 10.14 2.55
C SER A 511 -3.10 9.56 1.90
N ALA A 512 -3.30 8.75 0.88
CA ALA A 512 -2.22 8.26 0.04
C ALA A 512 -1.57 9.38 -0.82
N GLN A 513 -2.17 10.57 -0.86
CA GLN A 513 -1.73 11.70 -1.69
C GLN A 513 -1.70 12.99 -0.88
N SER A 514 -1.10 12.99 0.30
CA SER A 514 -0.93 14.18 1.18
C SER A 514 -2.18 15.02 1.46
N ILE A 515 -3.29 14.75 0.78
CA ILE A 515 -4.58 15.40 1.00
C ILE A 515 -5.31 14.61 2.08
N VAL A 516 -5.13 14.99 3.34
CA VAL A 516 -5.93 14.41 4.43
C VAL A 516 -7.38 14.83 4.25
N THR A 517 -8.15 13.97 3.63
CA THR A 517 -9.57 14.19 3.40
C THR A 517 -10.42 13.85 4.60
N ASN A 518 -9.97 12.89 5.42
CA ASN A 518 -10.71 12.41 6.56
C ASN A 518 -9.82 12.29 7.79
N GLN A 519 -10.29 12.78 8.93
CA GLN A 519 -9.57 12.66 10.21
C GLN A 519 -9.80 11.29 10.84
N SER A 520 -10.99 10.72 10.73
CA SER A 520 -11.27 9.35 11.16
C SER A 520 -12.46 8.73 10.44
N THR A 521 -12.45 7.42 10.34
CA THR A 521 -13.56 6.62 9.87
C THR A 521 -14.01 5.62 10.92
N LYS A 522 -15.33 5.50 11.10
CA LYS A 522 -15.94 4.48 11.92
C LYS A 522 -16.52 3.38 11.03
N THR A 523 -16.07 2.16 11.26
CA THR A 523 -16.54 0.98 10.54
C THR A 523 -17.28 0.06 11.49
N LYS A 524 -18.47 -0.40 11.09
CA LYS A 524 -19.19 -1.48 11.75
C LYS A 524 -19.31 -2.64 10.79
N GLY A 525 -18.99 -3.82 11.26
CA GLY A 525 -19.02 -5.00 10.42
C GLY A 525 -19.60 -6.23 11.11
N SER A 526 -20.07 -7.14 10.28
CA SER A 526 -20.39 -8.51 10.69
C SER A 526 -19.90 -9.47 9.61
N GLU A 527 -19.28 -10.55 10.05
CA GLU A 527 -18.68 -11.55 9.17
C GLU A 527 -19.13 -12.96 9.55
N LEU A 528 -19.31 -13.80 8.55
CA LEU A 528 -19.53 -15.23 8.67
C LEU A 528 -18.60 -15.96 7.74
N GLU A 529 -17.90 -16.95 8.25
CA GLU A 529 -17.10 -17.89 7.47
C GLU A 529 -17.48 -19.32 7.81
N VAL A 530 -17.63 -20.16 6.79
CA VAL A 530 -17.85 -21.60 6.93
C VAL A 530 -16.92 -22.33 5.98
N ARG A 531 -16.20 -23.33 6.48
CA ARG A 531 -15.40 -24.26 5.68
C ARG A 531 -15.83 -25.68 6.06
N TRP A 532 -16.21 -26.46 5.06
CA TRP A 532 -16.70 -27.82 5.29
C TRP A 532 -16.09 -28.80 4.30
N VAL A 533 -15.32 -29.73 4.81
CA VAL A 533 -14.86 -30.91 4.05
C VAL A 533 -15.99 -31.94 4.12
N VAL A 534 -16.88 -31.89 3.11
CA VAL A 534 -18.07 -32.76 3.06
C VAL A 534 -17.67 -34.20 2.80
N THR A 535 -16.68 -34.40 1.93
CA THR A 535 -16.06 -35.70 1.61
C THR A 535 -14.60 -35.46 1.22
N GLU A 536 -13.80 -36.53 1.07
CA GLU A 536 -12.42 -36.45 0.54
C GLU A 536 -12.28 -35.74 -0.82
N LYS A 537 -13.40 -35.57 -1.54
CA LYS A 537 -13.43 -34.95 -2.89
C LYS A 537 -14.25 -33.67 -2.97
N LEU A 538 -14.90 -33.26 -1.89
CA LEU A 538 -15.79 -32.11 -1.87
C LEU A 538 -15.50 -31.22 -0.67
N LEU A 539 -14.95 -30.04 -0.94
CA LEU A 539 -14.82 -28.93 -0.02
C LEU A 539 -15.86 -27.86 -0.35
N MET A 540 -16.55 -27.37 0.66
CA MET A 540 -17.47 -26.23 0.56
C MET A 540 -16.97 -25.08 1.42
N THR A 541 -16.96 -23.87 0.85
CA THR A 541 -16.66 -22.62 1.55
C THR A 541 -17.78 -21.63 1.36
N LEU A 542 -18.15 -20.93 2.43
CA LEU A 542 -19.11 -19.83 2.42
C LEU A 542 -18.51 -18.67 3.19
N GLY A 543 -18.46 -17.49 2.58
CA GLY A 543 -18.10 -16.22 3.21
C GLY A 543 -19.24 -15.24 3.06
N TYR A 544 -19.54 -14.49 4.09
CA TYR A 544 -20.44 -13.36 4.08
C TYR A 544 -19.85 -12.24 4.91
N SER A 545 -19.84 -11.03 4.39
CA SER A 545 -19.49 -9.82 5.12
C SER A 545 -20.51 -8.71 4.84
N ASN A 546 -20.83 -7.98 5.88
CA ASN A 546 -21.61 -6.75 5.81
C ASN A 546 -20.85 -5.67 6.54
N ILE A 547 -20.49 -4.61 5.82
CA ILE A 547 -19.64 -3.53 6.34
C ILE A 547 -20.35 -2.20 6.09
N GLU A 548 -20.46 -1.40 7.14
CA GLU A 548 -20.91 -0.03 7.11
C GLU A 548 -19.75 0.88 7.50
N VAL A 549 -19.38 1.81 6.62
CA VAL A 549 -18.31 2.79 6.84
C VAL A 549 -18.91 4.18 6.95
N ILE A 550 -18.61 4.89 8.02
CA ILE A 550 -19.08 6.24 8.30
C ILE A 550 -17.88 7.14 8.49
N ASN A 551 -17.77 8.18 7.68
CA ASN A 551 -16.79 9.24 7.89
C ASN A 551 -17.24 10.12 9.05
N LEU A 552 -16.38 10.34 10.03
CA LEU A 552 -16.66 11.16 11.21
C LEU A 552 -16.33 12.64 11.00
N ASN A 553 -15.85 13.01 9.83
CA ASN A 553 -15.48 14.37 9.51
C ASN A 553 -16.70 15.28 9.39
N THR A 554 -16.54 16.51 9.84
CA THR A 554 -17.48 17.60 9.59
C THR A 554 -17.23 18.20 8.20
N LEU A 555 -18.24 18.88 7.66
CA LEU A 555 -18.14 19.60 6.38
C LEU A 555 -17.07 20.70 6.39
N ASP A 556 -16.67 21.14 7.58
CA ASP A 556 -15.71 22.22 7.78
C ASP A 556 -14.25 21.77 7.69
N ASP A 557 -13.97 20.45 7.69
CA ASP A 557 -12.61 19.91 7.64
C ASP A 557 -12.08 19.72 6.21
N GLY A 558 -12.76 20.28 5.23
CA GLY A 558 -12.23 20.51 3.91
C GLY A 558 -12.61 19.47 2.87
N TYR A 559 -11.80 19.11 2.02
CA TYR A 559 -11.99 18.55 0.72
C TYR A 559 -12.67 17.17 0.71
N ARG A 560 -13.70 17.06 -0.13
CA ARG A 560 -14.27 15.78 -0.54
C ARG A 560 -13.68 15.41 -1.90
N PHE A 561 -13.31 14.18 -2.05
CA PHE A 561 -13.19 13.59 -3.39
C PHE A 561 -14.57 13.37 -3.98
#